data_b28757ee2236de8888a68d0329ea5e68
#
_entry.id   b28757ee2236de8888a68d0329ea5e68
#
_cell.length_a   1.000
_cell.length_b   1.000
_cell.length_c   1.000
_cell.angle_alpha   90.00
_cell.angle_beta   90.00
_cell.angle_gamma   90.00
#
_symmetry.space_group_name_H-M   'P 1'
#
loop_
_entity.id
_entity.type
_entity.pdbx_description
1 polymer ?
#
loop_
_entity_poly.entity_id
_entity_poly.type
_entity_poly.pdbx_seq_one_letter_code
_entity_poly.pdbx_strand_id
1 'polypeptide(L)'
;MCLALIAACGSKSTPTPAAPVAEATEAPKVTEATEAPQGESAISLSGSTTVQPLAEKLAEAFMAANAGVRIDVQGGGSSVGVKAAGEGTSDIGMASRDVKDTEMTEFPNLQVFVIARDGIAIVAHPEVPVGDLTVDQVRDIFSGKTTNWKDVGGEDQSIILVSREEGSGTRAAFEEMVMGKETVIAATAILQPSNGSVRTTVSTTPYSIGYLSFGYLDESVKALSIGGVAPTEPNAADGTYPIVRPLNMLTNGEPTGAVKQFLDFILSEAGQKMVVEDGYIAVK
;
A
#
# COMPACT_ATOMS: atom_id res chain seq x y z
N MET A 1 39.54 -9.84 60.87
CA MET A 1 40.18 -10.95 61.65
C MET A 1 40.35 -12.12 60.70
N CYS A 2 41.60 -12.60 60.64
CA CYS A 2 42.18 -13.80 60.00
C CYS A 2 42.16 -13.85 58.47
N LEU A 3 43.26 -13.60 57.84
CA LEU A 3 44.62 -14.19 57.73
C LEU A 3 44.62 -15.49 56.93
N ALA A 4 45.15 -15.40 55.71
CA ALA A 4 46.44 -15.95 55.21
C ALA A 4 46.29 -17.44 54.80
N LEU A 5 46.90 -17.95 53.77
CA LEU A 5 48.31 -18.10 53.47
C LEU A 5 48.60 -18.59 52.05
N ILE A 6 49.73 -18.18 51.55
CA ILE A 6 50.48 -18.48 50.36
C ILE A 6 51.00 -19.96 50.35
N ALA A 7 51.10 -20.57 49.18
CA ALA A 7 52.10 -21.54 48.89
C ALA A 7 52.52 -21.56 47.41
N ALA A 8 53.71 -21.13 47.12
CA ALA A 8 54.43 -21.30 45.86
C ALA A 8 55.08 -22.66 45.84
N CYS A 9 55.17 -23.35 44.70
CA CYS A 9 56.17 -24.36 44.40
C CYS A 9 56.48 -24.30 42.88
N GLY A 10 57.77 -23.95 42.66
CA GLY A 10 58.39 -24.00 41.35
C GLY A 10 58.83 -25.40 41.00
N SER A 11 58.89 -25.68 39.70
CA SER A 11 59.64 -26.86 39.17
C SER A 11 60.18 -26.55 37.79
N LYS A 12 61.47 -26.55 37.78
CA LYS A 12 62.55 -26.83 36.82
C LYS A 12 62.17 -27.20 35.38
N SER A 13 62.76 -26.43 34.47
CA SER A 13 62.93 -26.70 33.05
C SER A 13 63.92 -27.82 32.76
N THR A 14 63.57 -28.69 31.82
CA THR A 14 64.51 -29.63 31.20
C THR A 14 64.42 -29.45 29.67
N PRO A 15 65.55 -29.37 28.95
CA PRO A 15 65.57 -29.18 27.52
C PRO A 15 65.37 -30.49 26.76
N THR A 16 64.52 -30.51 25.74
CA THR A 16 64.29 -31.63 24.79
C THR A 16 64.95 -31.29 23.45
N PRO A 17 65.57 -32.26 22.78
CA PRO A 17 66.36 -32.04 21.58
C PRO A 17 65.57 -31.82 20.31
N ALA A 18 66.16 -31.12 19.35
CA ALA A 18 65.66 -30.79 18.02
C ALA A 18 65.45 -32.05 17.18
N ALA A 19 64.33 -32.06 16.45
CA ALA A 19 64.01 -33.01 15.41
C ALA A 19 63.98 -32.33 14.01
N PRO A 20 64.12 -33.07 12.92
CA PRO A 20 64.69 -32.58 11.67
C PRO A 20 63.68 -31.83 10.80
N VAL A 21 64.23 -30.95 9.98
CA VAL A 21 63.54 -30.14 8.95
C VAL A 21 62.92 -31.08 7.93
N ALA A 22 61.60 -31.02 7.76
CA ALA A 22 60.89 -31.63 6.67
C ALA A 22 60.59 -30.61 5.55
N GLU A 23 60.82 -31.04 4.37
CA GLU A 23 60.74 -30.41 3.07
C GLU A 23 59.41 -29.67 2.82
N ALA A 24 59.49 -28.50 2.20
CA ALA A 24 58.36 -27.68 1.81
C ALA A 24 57.54 -28.37 0.71
N THR A 25 56.35 -28.78 1.05
CA THR A 25 55.34 -29.20 0.07
C THR A 25 54.57 -27.94 -0.36
N GLU A 26 54.52 -27.71 -1.66
CA GLU A 26 53.75 -26.62 -2.30
C GLU A 26 52.29 -26.62 -1.81
N ALA A 27 51.81 -25.45 -1.38
CA ALA A 27 50.43 -25.23 -1.02
C ALA A 27 49.54 -25.26 -2.30
N PRO A 28 48.39 -25.92 -2.27
CA PRO A 28 47.43 -25.85 -3.38
C PRO A 28 46.88 -24.42 -3.51
N LYS A 29 46.90 -23.96 -4.76
CA LYS A 29 46.31 -22.70 -5.24
C LYS A 29 44.86 -22.64 -4.84
N VAL A 30 44.51 -21.82 -3.86
CA VAL A 30 43.12 -21.55 -3.52
C VAL A 30 42.53 -20.68 -4.62
N THR A 31 41.74 -21.31 -5.42
CA THR A 31 40.85 -20.69 -6.34
C THR A 31 39.55 -20.30 -5.63
N GLU A 32 38.97 -19.23 -6.14
CA GLU A 32 37.65 -18.69 -5.83
C GLU A 32 37.50 -18.02 -4.46
N ALA A 33 37.61 -16.70 -4.57
CA ALA A 33 36.92 -15.80 -3.66
C ALA A 33 35.42 -16.09 -3.76
N THR A 34 34.89 -16.79 -2.75
CA THR A 34 33.46 -16.80 -2.51
C THR A 34 33.06 -15.34 -2.29
N GLU A 35 32.25 -14.80 -3.21
CA GLU A 35 31.60 -13.50 -2.98
C GLU A 35 31.00 -13.54 -1.57
N ALA A 36 31.35 -12.55 -0.77
CA ALA A 36 30.70 -12.33 0.51
C ALA A 36 29.19 -12.26 0.27
N PRO A 37 28.34 -12.85 1.15
CA PRO A 37 26.91 -12.74 1.03
C PRO A 37 26.58 -11.24 0.88
N GLN A 38 25.98 -10.87 -0.25
CA GLN A 38 25.46 -9.53 -0.45
C GLN A 38 24.50 -9.28 0.72
N GLY A 39 24.76 -8.24 1.52
CA GLY A 39 23.94 -7.90 2.66
C GLY A 39 22.47 -7.78 2.23
N GLU A 40 21.55 -8.31 3.01
CA GLU A 40 20.12 -8.19 2.76
C GLU A 40 19.76 -6.71 2.60
N SER A 41 19.20 -6.36 1.43
CA SER A 41 18.63 -5.04 1.19
C SER A 41 17.19 -5.04 1.69
N ALA A 42 16.89 -4.27 2.72
CA ALA A 42 15.52 -4.10 3.20
C ALA A 42 14.89 -2.85 2.55
N ILE A 43 13.67 -2.97 2.07
CA ILE A 43 12.85 -1.88 1.54
C ILE A 43 11.57 -1.80 2.38
N SER A 44 11.28 -0.63 2.91
CA SER A 44 10.07 -0.35 3.68
C SER A 44 9.07 0.46 2.85
N LEU A 45 7.82 -0.01 2.81
CA LEU A 45 6.70 0.70 2.19
C LEU A 45 5.66 1.04 3.24
N SER A 46 5.10 2.24 3.21
CA SER A 46 3.98 2.60 4.08
C SER A 46 2.97 3.51 3.38
N GLY A 47 1.72 3.45 3.81
CA GLY A 47 0.70 4.41 3.37
C GLY A 47 -0.62 3.83 2.93
N SER A 48 -1.01 4.08 1.69
CA SER A 48 -2.35 3.77 1.17
C SER A 48 -2.77 2.32 1.36
N THR A 49 -3.89 2.09 2.06
CA THR A 49 -4.52 0.77 2.17
C THR A 49 -5.15 0.29 0.86
N THR A 50 -5.28 1.17 -0.16
CA THR A 50 -5.67 0.77 -1.51
C THR A 50 -4.50 0.16 -2.27
N VAL A 51 -3.32 0.78 -2.16
CA VAL A 51 -2.10 0.31 -2.85
C VAL A 51 -1.53 -0.93 -2.17
N GLN A 52 -1.76 -1.08 -0.86
CA GLN A 52 -1.15 -2.12 -0.05
C GLN A 52 -1.29 -3.54 -0.63
N PRO A 53 -2.48 -4.07 -1.00
CA PRO A 53 -2.59 -5.43 -1.51
C PRO A 53 -1.82 -5.65 -2.82
N LEU A 54 -1.86 -4.67 -3.73
CA LEU A 54 -1.10 -4.72 -4.96
C LEU A 54 0.41 -4.66 -4.69
N ALA A 55 0.84 -3.78 -3.77
CA ALA A 55 2.25 -3.66 -3.37
C ALA A 55 2.77 -4.95 -2.74
N GLU A 56 1.98 -5.63 -1.89
CA GLU A 56 2.32 -6.92 -1.29
C GLU A 56 2.55 -8.01 -2.35
N LYS A 57 1.67 -8.13 -3.35
CA LYS A 57 1.82 -9.10 -4.46
C LYS A 57 3.04 -8.79 -5.33
N LEU A 58 3.24 -7.52 -5.68
CA LEU A 58 4.40 -7.10 -6.46
C LEU A 58 5.71 -7.32 -5.70
N ALA A 59 5.70 -7.04 -4.37
CA ALA A 59 6.84 -7.29 -3.50
C ALA A 59 7.17 -8.78 -3.40
N GLU A 60 6.17 -9.65 -3.24
CA GLU A 60 6.35 -11.10 -3.22
C GLU A 60 7.00 -11.60 -4.52
N ALA A 61 6.47 -11.18 -5.67
CA ALA A 61 7.02 -11.55 -6.97
C ALA A 61 8.46 -11.04 -7.18
N PHE A 62 8.73 -9.80 -6.74
CA PHE A 62 10.08 -9.23 -6.83
C PHE A 62 11.08 -9.95 -5.94
N MET A 63 10.73 -10.23 -4.67
CA MET A 63 11.57 -10.95 -3.73
C MET A 63 11.85 -12.38 -4.20
N ALA A 64 10.89 -13.06 -4.83
CA ALA A 64 11.09 -14.40 -5.40
C ALA A 64 12.15 -14.42 -6.52
N ALA A 65 12.30 -13.31 -7.26
CA ALA A 65 13.28 -13.16 -8.34
C ALA A 65 14.61 -12.55 -7.87
N ASN A 66 14.67 -11.94 -6.69
CA ASN A 66 15.82 -11.18 -6.19
C ASN A 66 16.20 -11.66 -4.78
N ALA A 67 16.93 -12.77 -4.70
CA ALA A 67 17.43 -13.32 -3.43
C ALA A 67 18.28 -12.27 -2.68
N GLY A 68 17.99 -12.05 -1.39
CA GLY A 68 18.67 -11.05 -0.55
C GLY A 68 18.00 -9.68 -0.52
N VAL A 69 16.84 -9.51 -1.19
CA VAL A 69 15.97 -8.34 -0.99
C VAL A 69 14.79 -8.74 -0.12
N ARG A 70 14.54 -7.92 0.91
CA ARG A 70 13.33 -8.01 1.75
C ARG A 70 12.51 -6.74 1.57
N ILE A 71 11.20 -6.90 1.41
CA ILE A 71 10.25 -5.79 1.27
C ILE A 71 9.17 -5.93 2.32
N ASP A 72 9.00 -4.90 3.16
CA ASP A 72 7.97 -4.83 4.18
C ASP A 72 6.92 -3.77 3.78
N VAL A 73 5.64 -4.16 3.71
CA VAL A 73 4.54 -3.28 3.28
C VAL A 73 3.58 -3.03 4.43
N GLN A 74 3.27 -1.77 4.71
CA GLN A 74 2.38 -1.38 5.80
C GLN A 74 1.30 -0.40 5.31
N GLY A 75 0.06 -0.60 5.75
CA GLY A 75 -1.03 0.35 5.57
C GLY A 75 -0.91 1.56 6.52
N GLY A 76 -1.84 2.51 6.40
CA GLY A 76 -1.88 3.68 7.30
C GLY A 76 -2.56 4.91 6.68
N GLY A 77 -2.96 4.81 5.40
CA GLY A 77 -3.57 5.89 4.63
C GLY A 77 -2.55 6.71 3.84
N SER A 78 -3.04 7.39 2.79
CA SER A 78 -2.16 8.09 1.84
C SER A 78 -1.37 9.24 2.46
N SER A 79 -1.94 9.97 3.41
CA SER A 79 -1.22 11.05 4.09
C SER A 79 -0.05 10.53 4.95
N VAL A 80 -0.19 9.32 5.54
CA VAL A 80 0.93 8.65 6.22
C VAL A 80 2.01 8.30 5.22
N GLY A 81 1.65 7.75 4.05
CA GLY A 81 2.61 7.39 3.01
C GLY A 81 3.39 8.59 2.46
N VAL A 82 2.70 9.69 2.16
CA VAL A 82 3.36 10.93 1.69
C VAL A 82 4.34 11.45 2.72
N LYS A 83 3.91 11.52 3.99
CA LYS A 83 4.75 11.99 5.09
C LYS A 83 5.95 11.07 5.33
N ALA A 84 5.73 9.76 5.36
CA ALA A 84 6.79 8.79 5.60
C ALA A 84 7.88 8.83 4.51
N ALA A 85 7.48 8.95 3.23
CA ALA A 85 8.45 9.15 2.16
C ALA A 85 9.16 10.50 2.30
N GLY A 86 8.42 11.60 2.52
CA GLY A 86 8.99 12.93 2.64
C GLY A 86 9.99 13.08 3.77
N GLU A 87 9.73 12.46 4.92
CA GLU A 87 10.62 12.42 6.09
C GLU A 87 11.72 11.36 5.98
N GLY A 88 11.66 10.45 5.00
CA GLY A 88 12.60 9.34 4.84
C GLY A 88 12.46 8.27 5.93
N THR A 89 11.29 8.16 6.58
CA THR A 89 10.99 7.12 7.57
C THR A 89 10.51 5.81 6.92
N SER A 90 10.13 5.86 5.65
CA SER A 90 9.97 4.72 4.76
C SER A 90 10.69 5.00 3.44
N ASP A 91 11.23 3.97 2.81
CA ASP A 91 11.93 4.09 1.53
C ASP A 91 10.95 4.46 0.40
N ILE A 92 9.72 3.94 0.49
CA ILE A 92 8.64 4.22 -0.45
C ILE A 92 7.36 4.58 0.31
N GLY A 93 6.75 5.71 -0.02
CA GLY A 93 5.40 6.06 0.39
C GLY A 93 4.37 5.57 -0.61
N MET A 94 3.17 5.21 -0.14
CA MET A 94 2.06 4.79 -1.00
C MET A 94 0.90 5.78 -0.89
N ALA A 95 0.39 6.27 -2.02
CA ALA A 95 -0.78 7.15 -2.06
C ALA A 95 -1.75 6.75 -3.17
N SER A 96 -3.06 6.81 -2.88
CA SER A 96 -4.15 6.52 -3.83
C SER A 96 -4.97 7.78 -4.13
N ARG A 97 -4.29 8.88 -4.33
CA ARG A 97 -4.73 10.19 -4.75
C ARG A 97 -3.54 11.00 -5.26
N ASP A 98 -3.79 12.09 -5.89
CA ASP A 98 -2.74 13.05 -6.20
C ASP A 98 -2.07 13.58 -4.92
N VAL A 99 -0.77 13.85 -5.00
CA VAL A 99 -0.04 14.52 -3.92
C VAL A 99 -0.45 15.99 -3.92
N LYS A 100 -0.81 16.52 -2.77
CA LYS A 100 -1.28 17.89 -2.64
C LYS A 100 -0.13 18.88 -2.84
N ASP A 101 -0.43 20.07 -3.38
CA ASP A 101 0.57 21.15 -3.53
C ASP A 101 1.23 21.53 -2.20
N THR A 102 0.47 21.47 -1.10
CA THR A 102 0.99 21.70 0.25
C THR A 102 2.01 20.64 0.67
N GLU A 103 1.77 19.38 0.32
CA GLU A 103 2.68 18.25 0.60
C GLU A 103 3.95 18.35 -0.28
N MET A 104 3.81 18.73 -1.55
CA MET A 104 4.97 18.99 -2.43
C MET A 104 5.79 20.20 -1.97
N THR A 105 5.14 21.19 -1.35
CA THR A 105 5.83 22.34 -0.77
C THR A 105 6.58 21.95 0.52
N GLU A 106 5.97 21.11 1.35
CA GLU A 106 6.57 20.60 2.59
C GLU A 106 7.73 19.64 2.30
N PHE A 107 7.60 18.82 1.27
CA PHE A 107 8.59 17.82 0.86
C PHE A 107 9.04 18.01 -0.60
N PRO A 108 9.85 19.03 -0.90
CA PRO A 108 10.17 19.42 -2.27
C PRO A 108 11.00 18.41 -3.06
N ASN A 109 11.58 17.42 -2.38
CA ASN A 109 12.34 16.35 -3.02
C ASN A 109 11.49 15.13 -3.40
N LEU A 110 10.19 15.10 -3.06
CA LEU A 110 9.34 13.96 -3.39
C LEU A 110 9.32 13.71 -4.90
N GLN A 111 9.58 12.45 -5.27
CA GLN A 111 9.35 11.93 -6.60
C GLN A 111 8.07 11.10 -6.60
N VAL A 112 7.24 11.28 -7.61
CA VAL A 112 5.94 10.60 -7.72
C VAL A 112 5.95 9.65 -8.91
N PHE A 113 5.71 8.38 -8.65
CA PHE A 113 5.63 7.31 -9.64
C PHE A 113 4.19 6.79 -9.69
N VAL A 114 3.46 7.11 -10.77
CA VAL A 114 2.14 6.51 -10.99
C VAL A 114 2.36 5.06 -11.40
N ILE A 115 1.92 4.12 -10.58
CA ILE A 115 2.13 2.68 -10.79
C ILE A 115 0.91 1.96 -11.36
N ALA A 116 -0.28 2.52 -11.14
CA ALA A 116 -1.56 2.03 -11.64
C ALA A 116 -2.60 3.15 -11.59
N ARG A 117 -3.79 2.89 -12.15
CA ARG A 117 -5.00 3.67 -11.90
C ARG A 117 -6.06 2.76 -11.28
N ASP A 118 -7.00 3.33 -10.55
CA ASP A 118 -8.00 2.58 -9.78
C ASP A 118 -9.34 3.30 -9.80
N GLY A 119 -10.42 2.54 -9.97
CA GLY A 119 -11.78 3.04 -9.81
C GLY A 119 -12.20 3.05 -8.34
N ILE A 120 -12.96 4.07 -7.94
CA ILE A 120 -13.66 4.09 -6.65
C ILE A 120 -15.10 3.65 -6.89
N ALA A 121 -15.47 2.47 -6.40
CA ALA A 121 -16.82 1.97 -6.46
C ALA A 121 -17.67 2.54 -5.32
N ILE A 122 -18.88 2.93 -5.63
CA ILE A 122 -19.94 3.15 -4.66
C ILE A 122 -20.59 1.79 -4.37
N VAL A 123 -20.64 1.41 -3.10
CA VAL A 123 -21.14 0.10 -2.67
C VAL A 123 -22.26 0.25 -1.66
N ALA A 124 -23.23 -0.62 -1.73
CA ALA A 124 -24.33 -0.71 -0.77
C ALA A 124 -24.42 -2.11 -0.17
N HIS A 125 -25.13 -2.23 0.95
CA HIS A 125 -25.51 -3.53 1.49
C HIS A 125 -26.26 -4.36 0.44
N PRO A 126 -26.05 -5.66 0.29
CA PRO A 126 -26.63 -6.50 -0.78
C PRO A 126 -28.15 -6.41 -0.90
N GLU A 127 -28.85 -6.23 0.23
CA GLU A 127 -30.33 -6.12 0.26
C GLU A 127 -30.88 -4.79 -0.24
N VAL A 128 -30.06 -3.77 -0.45
CA VAL A 128 -30.51 -2.50 -1.02
C VAL A 128 -30.96 -2.71 -2.48
N PRO A 129 -32.23 -2.43 -2.85
CA PRO A 129 -32.73 -2.72 -4.18
C PRO A 129 -32.19 -1.76 -5.26
N VAL A 130 -31.69 -0.57 -4.87
CA VAL A 130 -31.08 0.41 -5.78
C VAL A 130 -29.86 -0.17 -6.47
N GLY A 131 -29.75 -0.03 -7.79
CA GLY A 131 -28.63 -0.56 -8.58
C GLY A 131 -27.84 0.51 -9.32
N ASP A 132 -28.38 1.72 -9.42
CA ASP A 132 -27.75 2.85 -10.12
C ASP A 132 -28.05 4.16 -9.39
N LEU A 133 -27.06 5.04 -9.36
CA LEU A 133 -27.17 6.41 -8.84
C LEU A 133 -26.43 7.38 -9.78
N THR A 134 -26.88 8.61 -9.85
CA THR A 134 -26.07 9.66 -10.47
C THR A 134 -25.00 10.18 -9.49
N VAL A 135 -23.95 10.82 -9.99
CA VAL A 135 -22.93 11.48 -9.15
C VAL A 135 -23.57 12.47 -8.17
N ASP A 136 -24.59 13.22 -8.63
CA ASP A 136 -25.29 14.20 -7.79
C ASP A 136 -26.11 13.52 -6.68
N GLN A 137 -26.76 12.39 -6.95
CA GLN A 137 -27.44 11.60 -5.92
C GLN A 137 -26.44 11.04 -4.89
N VAL A 138 -25.29 10.55 -5.33
CA VAL A 138 -24.23 10.11 -4.41
C VAL A 138 -23.77 11.27 -3.52
N ARG A 139 -23.54 12.44 -4.10
CA ARG A 139 -23.18 13.67 -3.36
C ARG A 139 -24.25 14.06 -2.35
N ASP A 140 -25.51 14.08 -2.75
CA ASP A 140 -26.64 14.42 -1.88
C ASP A 140 -26.80 13.41 -0.74
N ILE A 141 -26.56 12.14 -0.98
CA ILE A 141 -26.53 11.10 0.05
C ILE A 141 -25.40 11.34 1.04
N PHE A 142 -24.17 11.44 0.55
CA PHE A 142 -23.00 11.58 1.45
C PHE A 142 -22.94 12.93 2.17
N SER A 143 -23.57 13.96 1.65
CA SER A 143 -23.74 15.25 2.36
C SER A 143 -24.83 15.22 3.44
N GLY A 144 -25.66 14.16 3.47
CA GLY A 144 -26.79 14.06 4.40
C GLY A 144 -28.03 14.85 3.94
N LYS A 145 -28.05 15.35 2.72
CA LYS A 145 -29.22 16.00 2.12
C LYS A 145 -30.32 14.96 1.77
N THR A 146 -29.90 13.80 1.26
CA THR A 146 -30.75 12.63 1.04
C THR A 146 -30.43 11.60 2.13
N THR A 147 -31.43 11.28 2.96
CA THR A 147 -31.25 10.40 4.13
C THR A 147 -32.11 9.15 4.09
N ASN A 148 -32.91 8.97 3.05
CA ASN A 148 -33.80 7.82 2.91
C ASN A 148 -33.68 7.23 1.51
N TRP A 149 -33.59 5.91 1.42
CA TRP A 149 -33.47 5.20 0.15
C TRP A 149 -34.66 5.41 -0.79
N LYS A 150 -35.85 5.67 -0.27
CA LYS A 150 -37.03 5.95 -1.12
C LYS A 150 -36.86 7.18 -2.02
N ASP A 151 -36.04 8.14 -1.60
CA ASP A 151 -35.80 9.38 -2.35
C ASP A 151 -34.95 9.13 -3.60
N VAL A 152 -34.35 7.94 -3.71
CA VAL A 152 -33.56 7.49 -4.85
C VAL A 152 -34.05 6.17 -5.44
N GLY A 153 -35.34 5.84 -5.23
CA GLY A 153 -36.01 4.69 -5.84
C GLY A 153 -35.90 3.37 -5.07
N GLY A 154 -35.43 3.42 -3.83
CA GLY A 154 -35.36 2.27 -2.92
C GLY A 154 -36.58 2.16 -1.99
N GLU A 155 -36.42 1.40 -0.92
CA GLU A 155 -37.39 1.22 0.15
C GLU A 155 -37.46 2.43 1.10
N ASP A 156 -38.56 2.54 1.88
CA ASP A 156 -38.69 3.58 2.92
C ASP A 156 -37.81 3.19 4.14
N GLN A 157 -36.50 3.31 3.95
CA GLN A 157 -35.46 2.98 4.93
C GLN A 157 -34.41 4.08 5.02
N SER A 158 -33.91 4.34 6.23
CA SER A 158 -32.85 5.32 6.43
C SER A 158 -31.53 4.83 5.83
N ILE A 159 -30.79 5.74 5.19
CA ILE A 159 -29.45 5.47 4.66
C ILE A 159 -28.43 5.57 5.80
N ILE A 160 -27.58 4.54 5.94
CA ILE A 160 -26.45 4.53 6.87
C ILE A 160 -25.18 4.79 6.06
N LEU A 161 -24.49 5.91 6.36
CA LEU A 161 -23.29 6.31 5.65
C LEU A 161 -22.05 5.63 6.23
N VAL A 162 -21.22 5.05 5.38
CA VAL A 162 -19.90 4.52 5.73
C VAL A 162 -18.85 5.26 4.92
N SER A 163 -17.92 5.91 5.62
CA SER A 163 -16.86 6.72 5.03
C SER A 163 -15.49 6.29 5.56
N ARG A 164 -14.49 7.02 5.19
CA ARG A 164 -13.11 6.81 5.64
C ARG A 164 -12.68 7.92 6.58
N GLU A 165 -11.65 7.62 7.37
CA GLU A 165 -10.95 8.56 8.25
C GLU A 165 -10.25 9.67 7.46
N GLU A 166 -9.84 10.72 8.17
CA GLU A 166 -8.93 11.73 7.61
C GLU A 166 -7.57 11.10 7.26
N GLY A 167 -6.94 11.59 6.19
CA GLY A 167 -5.69 11.01 5.71
C GLY A 167 -5.86 9.85 4.71
N SER A 168 -7.10 9.32 4.57
CA SER A 168 -7.42 8.35 3.53
C SER A 168 -7.33 8.97 2.14
N GLY A 169 -6.54 8.35 1.25
CA GLY A 169 -6.50 8.75 -0.16
C GLY A 169 -7.82 8.47 -0.89
N THR A 170 -8.53 7.38 -0.52
CA THR A 170 -9.84 7.06 -1.10
C THR A 170 -10.87 8.12 -0.74
N ARG A 171 -10.88 8.59 0.52
CA ARG A 171 -11.74 9.69 0.93
C ARG A 171 -11.39 10.97 0.19
N ALA A 172 -10.12 11.36 0.15
CA ALA A 172 -9.72 12.59 -0.52
C ALA A 172 -10.07 12.61 -2.01
N ALA A 173 -9.84 11.49 -2.73
CA ALA A 173 -10.24 11.36 -4.13
C ALA A 173 -11.76 11.35 -4.30
N PHE A 174 -12.51 10.71 -3.43
CA PHE A 174 -13.97 10.74 -3.43
C PHE A 174 -14.50 12.17 -3.15
N GLU A 175 -13.93 12.87 -2.18
CA GLU A 175 -14.29 14.27 -1.88
C GLU A 175 -14.02 15.17 -3.08
N GLU A 176 -12.90 15.01 -3.77
CA GLU A 176 -12.55 15.79 -4.94
C GLU A 176 -13.51 15.54 -6.14
N MET A 177 -13.73 14.26 -6.46
CA MET A 177 -14.45 13.88 -7.68
C MET A 177 -15.98 13.88 -7.53
N VAL A 178 -16.48 13.60 -6.32
CA VAL A 178 -17.93 13.44 -6.07
C VAL A 178 -18.50 14.58 -5.25
N MET A 179 -17.86 14.94 -4.11
CA MET A 179 -18.39 15.97 -3.21
C MET A 179 -18.14 17.39 -3.75
N GLY A 180 -16.99 17.58 -4.41
CA GLY A 180 -16.55 18.92 -4.85
C GLY A 180 -16.06 19.77 -3.67
N LYS A 181 -15.69 21.02 -3.96
CA LYS A 181 -15.00 21.90 -2.99
C LYS A 181 -15.89 22.44 -1.86
N GLU A 182 -17.18 22.53 -2.09
CA GLU A 182 -18.13 23.20 -1.18
C GLU A 182 -18.95 22.24 -0.34
N THR A 183 -18.91 20.95 -0.64
CA THR A 183 -19.74 19.94 0.01
C THR A 183 -18.89 19.01 0.87
N VAL A 184 -19.28 18.82 2.12
CA VAL A 184 -18.58 17.93 3.06
C VAL A 184 -19.39 16.66 3.31
N ILE A 185 -18.70 15.58 3.64
CA ILE A 185 -19.33 14.33 4.08
C ILE A 185 -20.01 14.58 5.43
N ALA A 186 -21.25 14.12 5.56
CA ALA A 186 -22.04 14.29 6.78
C ALA A 186 -21.33 13.69 8.00
N ALA A 187 -21.37 14.40 9.13
CA ALA A 187 -20.71 13.98 10.37
C ALA A 187 -21.32 12.69 10.99
N THR A 188 -22.49 12.27 10.49
CA THR A 188 -23.15 11.01 10.88
C THR A 188 -22.52 9.77 10.25
N ALA A 189 -21.61 9.93 9.28
CA ALA A 189 -20.95 8.81 8.62
C ALA A 189 -20.08 8.00 9.60
N ILE A 190 -20.20 6.68 9.53
CA ILE A 190 -19.33 5.74 10.24
C ILE A 190 -17.96 5.77 9.58
N LEU A 191 -16.93 6.16 10.32
CA LEU A 191 -15.57 6.26 9.78
C LEU A 191 -14.83 4.94 9.92
N GLN A 192 -14.18 4.50 8.84
CA GLN A 192 -13.44 3.25 8.78
C GLN A 192 -11.97 3.47 8.38
N PRO A 193 -11.01 2.71 8.99
CA PRO A 193 -9.58 2.93 8.79
C PRO A 193 -9.03 2.32 7.49
N SER A 194 -9.80 1.50 6.76
CA SER A 194 -9.32 0.83 5.54
C SER A 194 -10.45 0.53 4.56
N ASN A 195 -10.11 0.24 3.28
CA ASN A 195 -11.09 -0.25 2.31
C ASN A 195 -11.72 -1.58 2.76
N GLY A 196 -10.93 -2.49 3.35
CA GLY A 196 -11.43 -3.75 3.89
C GLY A 196 -12.45 -3.54 5.01
N SER A 197 -12.20 -2.58 5.92
CA SER A 197 -13.15 -2.24 6.99
C SER A 197 -14.44 -1.61 6.45
N VAL A 198 -14.36 -0.77 5.40
CA VAL A 198 -15.56 -0.26 4.70
C VAL A 198 -16.37 -1.41 4.15
N ARG A 199 -15.73 -2.34 3.40
CA ARG A 199 -16.41 -3.51 2.83
C ARG A 199 -17.12 -4.31 3.92
N THR A 200 -16.41 -4.67 4.98
CA THR A 200 -16.98 -5.42 6.10
C THR A 200 -18.16 -4.69 6.73
N THR A 201 -18.04 -3.39 6.97
CA THR A 201 -19.12 -2.61 7.58
C THR A 201 -20.34 -2.52 6.67
N VAL A 202 -20.14 -2.27 5.38
CA VAL A 202 -21.24 -2.22 4.41
C VAL A 202 -21.92 -3.59 4.28
N SER A 203 -21.14 -4.68 4.23
CA SER A 203 -21.71 -6.05 4.07
C SER A 203 -22.50 -6.53 5.29
N THR A 204 -22.26 -5.96 6.48
CA THR A 204 -22.90 -6.38 7.73
C THR A 204 -23.90 -5.37 8.31
N THR A 205 -24.02 -4.19 7.69
CA THR A 205 -24.93 -3.13 8.14
C THR A 205 -26.07 -2.94 7.10
N PRO A 206 -27.28 -3.42 7.36
CA PRO A 206 -28.41 -3.24 6.45
C PRO A 206 -28.63 -1.77 6.08
N TYR A 207 -29.02 -1.52 4.82
CA TYR A 207 -29.29 -0.18 4.27
C TYR A 207 -28.12 0.80 4.28
N SER A 208 -26.89 0.31 4.47
CA SER A 208 -25.69 1.14 4.40
C SER A 208 -25.21 1.36 2.96
N ILE A 209 -24.48 2.46 2.79
CA ILE A 209 -23.76 2.83 1.57
C ILE A 209 -22.35 3.29 1.95
N GLY A 210 -21.37 2.93 1.13
CA GLY A 210 -19.98 3.33 1.30
C GLY A 210 -19.28 3.47 -0.05
N TYR A 211 -17.97 3.70 -0.01
CA TYR A 211 -17.13 3.72 -1.19
C TYR A 211 -15.79 3.05 -0.90
N LEU A 212 -15.25 2.37 -1.90
CA LEU A 212 -13.99 1.65 -1.80
C LEU A 212 -13.33 1.46 -3.18
N SER A 213 -12.07 1.04 -3.18
CA SER A 213 -11.31 0.71 -4.38
C SER A 213 -11.88 -0.53 -5.09
N PHE A 214 -11.78 -0.58 -6.42
CA PHE A 214 -12.17 -1.75 -7.22
C PHE A 214 -11.48 -3.03 -6.77
N GLY A 215 -10.19 -2.97 -6.36
CA GLY A 215 -9.46 -4.12 -5.84
C GLY A 215 -10.02 -4.72 -4.54
N TYR A 216 -11.05 -4.10 -3.94
CA TYR A 216 -11.76 -4.62 -2.77
C TYR A 216 -13.19 -5.08 -3.06
N LEU A 217 -13.64 -5.02 -4.32
CA LEU A 217 -14.96 -5.52 -4.69
C LEU A 217 -15.01 -7.05 -4.61
N ASP A 218 -16.04 -7.55 -3.96
CA ASP A 218 -16.44 -8.95 -3.98
C ASP A 218 -17.95 -9.10 -3.81
N GLU A 219 -18.45 -10.32 -3.75
CA GLU A 219 -19.88 -10.64 -3.66
C GLU A 219 -20.51 -10.22 -2.31
N SER A 220 -19.72 -9.83 -1.31
CA SER A 220 -20.22 -9.43 0.01
C SER A 220 -20.88 -8.04 0.02
N VAL A 221 -20.63 -7.23 -1.00
CA VAL A 221 -21.23 -5.89 -1.17
C VAL A 221 -21.83 -5.73 -2.56
N LYS A 222 -22.86 -4.91 -2.68
CA LYS A 222 -23.44 -4.57 -3.96
C LYS A 222 -22.79 -3.34 -4.54
N ALA A 223 -22.06 -3.50 -5.64
CA ALA A 223 -21.52 -2.39 -6.41
C ALA A 223 -22.63 -1.69 -7.19
N LEU A 224 -22.72 -0.36 -7.09
CA LEU A 224 -23.72 0.45 -7.78
C LEU A 224 -23.14 1.02 -9.07
N SER A 225 -23.93 1.03 -10.13
CA SER A 225 -23.63 1.80 -11.34
C SER A 225 -23.68 3.30 -11.06
N ILE A 226 -22.94 4.09 -11.80
CA ILE A 226 -22.96 5.55 -11.73
C ILE A 226 -23.41 6.11 -13.10
N GLY A 227 -24.64 6.62 -13.13
CA GLY A 227 -25.22 7.13 -14.37
C GLY A 227 -25.37 6.03 -15.45
N GLY A 228 -25.71 4.82 -15.05
CA GLY A 228 -25.83 3.65 -15.92
C GLY A 228 -24.51 2.94 -16.24
N VAL A 229 -23.35 3.43 -15.74
CA VAL A 229 -22.04 2.83 -15.99
C VAL A 229 -21.60 1.99 -14.79
N ALA A 230 -21.41 0.69 -15.02
CA ALA A 230 -20.96 -0.24 -13.98
C ALA A 230 -19.51 0.01 -13.56
N PRO A 231 -19.17 -0.16 -12.25
CA PRO A 231 -17.80 -0.01 -11.73
C PRO A 231 -16.96 -1.24 -12.10
N THR A 232 -16.45 -1.25 -13.33
CA THR A 232 -15.60 -2.31 -13.87
C THR A 232 -14.28 -1.73 -14.39
N GLU A 233 -13.25 -2.56 -14.38
CA GLU A 233 -11.92 -2.16 -14.90
C GLU A 233 -12.01 -1.67 -16.36
N PRO A 234 -12.69 -2.34 -17.31
CA PRO A 234 -12.84 -1.83 -18.69
C PRO A 234 -13.48 -0.44 -18.78
N ASN A 235 -14.56 -0.21 -18.04
CA ASN A 235 -15.24 1.10 -18.03
C ASN A 235 -14.39 2.20 -17.39
N ALA A 236 -13.55 1.85 -16.44
CA ALA A 236 -12.61 2.79 -15.82
C ALA A 236 -11.40 3.06 -16.74
N ALA A 237 -10.93 2.04 -17.46
CA ALA A 237 -9.82 2.14 -18.40
C ALA A 237 -10.15 2.99 -19.62
N ASP A 238 -11.37 2.85 -20.17
CA ASP A 238 -11.84 3.62 -21.34
C ASP A 238 -12.37 5.03 -20.96
N GLY A 239 -12.46 5.33 -19.64
CA GLY A 239 -12.86 6.64 -19.13
C GLY A 239 -14.38 6.85 -19.09
N THR A 240 -15.22 5.82 -19.32
CA THR A 240 -16.67 5.93 -19.19
C THR A 240 -17.11 5.93 -17.71
N TYR A 241 -16.40 5.20 -16.83
CA TYR A 241 -16.66 5.29 -15.40
C TYR A 241 -16.02 6.55 -14.81
N PRO A 242 -16.79 7.41 -14.09
CA PRO A 242 -16.35 8.78 -13.79
C PRO A 242 -15.40 8.92 -12.58
N ILE A 243 -15.25 7.90 -11.73
CA ILE A 243 -14.52 8.02 -10.46
C ILE A 243 -13.26 7.17 -10.52
N VAL A 244 -12.20 7.71 -11.15
CA VAL A 244 -10.90 7.03 -11.37
C VAL A 244 -9.75 7.91 -10.90
N ARG A 245 -8.79 7.34 -10.19
CA ARG A 245 -7.66 8.03 -9.54
C ARG A 245 -6.33 7.36 -9.82
N PRO A 246 -5.19 8.04 -9.63
CA PRO A 246 -3.88 7.40 -9.66
C PRO A 246 -3.60 6.61 -8.37
N LEU A 247 -2.81 5.56 -8.53
CA LEU A 247 -2.11 4.89 -7.45
C LEU A 247 -0.63 5.21 -7.58
N ASN A 248 -0.05 5.79 -6.54
CA ASN A 248 1.29 6.34 -6.55
C ASN A 248 2.20 5.64 -5.56
N MET A 249 3.45 5.44 -5.96
CA MET A 249 4.58 5.25 -5.07
C MET A 249 5.44 6.51 -5.05
N LEU A 250 5.98 6.84 -3.88
CA LEU A 250 6.66 8.09 -3.61
C LEU A 250 8.03 7.81 -3.00
N THR A 251 9.06 8.53 -3.44
CA THR A 251 10.41 8.46 -2.84
C THR A 251 10.91 9.85 -2.46
N ASN A 252 11.83 9.93 -1.51
CA ASN A 252 12.54 11.17 -1.19
C ASN A 252 13.77 11.31 -2.08
N GLY A 253 13.64 12.02 -3.18
CA GLY A 253 14.65 12.12 -4.23
C GLY A 253 14.63 10.93 -5.20
N GLU A 254 15.59 10.93 -6.13
CA GLU A 254 15.72 9.86 -7.13
C GLU A 254 16.00 8.50 -6.49
N PRO A 255 15.22 7.46 -6.82
CA PRO A 255 15.43 6.15 -6.26
C PRO A 255 16.71 5.50 -6.79
N THR A 256 17.41 4.78 -5.92
CA THR A 256 18.65 4.06 -6.24
C THR A 256 18.59 2.61 -5.73
N GLY A 257 19.56 1.79 -6.13
CA GLY A 257 19.71 0.42 -5.62
C GLY A 257 18.45 -0.43 -5.78
N ALA A 258 18.10 -1.15 -4.73
CA ALA A 258 16.95 -2.07 -4.72
C ALA A 258 15.60 -1.35 -4.85
N VAL A 259 15.47 -0.13 -4.31
CA VAL A 259 14.25 0.69 -4.45
C VAL A 259 13.99 1.01 -5.93
N LYS A 260 15.03 1.45 -6.66
CA LYS A 260 14.90 1.70 -8.10
C LYS A 260 14.55 0.43 -8.86
N GLN A 261 15.21 -0.67 -8.56
CA GLN A 261 14.94 -1.95 -9.22
C GLN A 261 13.50 -2.42 -8.99
N PHE A 262 12.96 -2.24 -7.79
CA PHE A 262 11.58 -2.57 -7.49
C PHE A 262 10.58 -1.69 -8.25
N LEU A 263 10.80 -0.38 -8.30
CA LEU A 263 9.97 0.54 -9.09
C LEU A 263 10.06 0.23 -10.60
N ASP A 264 11.24 -0.05 -11.12
CA ASP A 264 11.44 -0.46 -12.52
C ASP A 264 10.69 -1.77 -12.82
N PHE A 265 10.72 -2.75 -11.89
CA PHE A 265 9.95 -3.99 -12.01
C PHE A 265 8.44 -3.72 -12.06
N ILE A 266 7.91 -2.92 -11.15
CA ILE A 266 6.48 -2.55 -11.13
C ILE A 266 6.06 -1.93 -12.46
N LEU A 267 6.89 -1.03 -13.01
CA LEU A 267 6.62 -0.32 -14.26
C LEU A 267 6.99 -1.12 -15.51
N SER A 268 7.55 -2.32 -15.38
CA SER A 268 7.82 -3.22 -16.50
C SER A 268 6.54 -3.86 -17.04
N GLU A 269 6.61 -4.48 -18.23
CA GLU A 269 5.50 -5.25 -18.79
C GLU A 269 5.01 -6.35 -17.83
N ALA A 270 5.94 -7.05 -17.15
CA ALA A 270 5.61 -8.09 -16.19
C ALA A 270 4.86 -7.53 -14.97
N GLY A 271 5.34 -6.43 -14.38
CA GLY A 271 4.68 -5.77 -13.27
C GLY A 271 3.31 -5.22 -13.65
N GLN A 272 3.19 -4.58 -14.82
CA GLN A 272 1.92 -4.02 -15.30
C GLN A 272 0.90 -5.12 -15.67
N LYS A 273 1.34 -6.29 -16.09
CA LYS A 273 0.46 -7.45 -16.25
C LYS A 273 -0.14 -7.87 -14.91
N MET A 274 0.65 -7.90 -13.83
CA MET A 274 0.16 -8.20 -12.48
C MET A 274 -0.84 -7.14 -11.99
N VAL A 275 -0.61 -5.86 -12.32
CA VAL A 275 -1.54 -4.76 -12.04
C VAL A 275 -2.92 -5.05 -12.62
N VAL A 276 -2.99 -5.46 -13.90
CA VAL A 276 -4.27 -5.80 -14.57
C VAL A 276 -4.89 -7.07 -14.00
N GLU A 277 -4.10 -8.12 -13.75
CA GLU A 277 -4.58 -9.38 -13.15
C GLU A 277 -5.18 -9.17 -11.75
N ASP A 278 -4.77 -8.12 -11.06
CA ASP A 278 -5.28 -7.74 -9.73
C ASP A 278 -6.47 -6.76 -9.77
N GLY A 279 -7.03 -6.50 -10.97
CA GLY A 279 -8.22 -5.67 -11.17
C GLY A 279 -7.97 -4.16 -11.17
N TYR A 280 -6.71 -3.73 -11.30
CA TYR A 280 -6.34 -2.33 -11.48
C TYR A 280 -6.05 -2.01 -12.95
N ILE A 281 -5.96 -0.74 -13.28
CA ILE A 281 -5.74 -0.25 -14.64
C ILE A 281 -4.24 0.04 -14.80
N ALA A 282 -3.63 -0.57 -15.82
CA ALA A 282 -2.22 -0.33 -16.14
C ALA A 282 -1.97 1.12 -16.58
N VAL A 283 -0.72 1.57 -16.41
CA VAL A 283 -0.26 2.91 -16.83
C VAL A 283 0.48 2.89 -18.16
N LYS A 284 0.75 1.72 -18.71
CA LYS A 284 1.40 1.49 -20.01
C LYS A 284 0.61 0.48 -20.83
#